data_2e2974e9a6c585c53ee026b1b68d92b1
#
_entry.id   2e2974e9a6c585c53ee026b1b68d92b1
#
_cell.length_a   1.000
_cell.length_b   1.000
_cell.length_c   1.000
_cell.angle_alpha   90.00
_cell.angle_beta   90.00
_cell.angle_gamma   90.00
#
_symmetry.space_group_name_H-M   'P 1'
#
loop_
_entity.id
_entity.type
_entity.pdbx_description
1 polymer ?
#
loop_
_entity_poly.entity_id
_entity_poly.type
_entity_poly.pdbx_seq_one_letter_code
_entity_poly.pdbx_strand_id
1 'polypeptide(L)'
;GNDSMILINEENNKTKYFSRNLVCPSSGISYSKPEPNSFSFNSPKGMCLDCNGLGTVNKINLQSVIPDTSISIHSGGIIPIGSHKNNWIFKQLQTISERYNFDLKDPINKIPKIALDVILNGGNETFSVESKTLGLTRKYNIDFEGILPFIQSQFNENHSSRIKRWA
;
A
#
# COMPACT_ATOMS: atom_id res chain seq x y z
N GLY A 1 -6.08 -36.48 -22.69
CA GLY A 1 -6.41 -35.85 -21.37
C GLY A 1 -5.13 -35.56 -20.61
N ASN A 2 -5.05 -34.41 -19.98
CA ASN A 2 -3.86 -33.93 -19.25
C ASN A 2 -3.67 -34.69 -17.92
N ASP A 3 -3.43 -36.00 -17.98
CA ASP A 3 -3.15 -36.85 -16.80
C ASP A 3 -4.17 -36.73 -15.65
N SER A 4 -5.41 -36.35 -15.95
CA SER A 4 -6.50 -36.19 -14.99
C SER A 4 -7.77 -36.87 -15.49
N MET A 5 -8.54 -37.49 -14.59
CA MET A 5 -9.77 -38.20 -14.84
C MET A 5 -10.82 -37.81 -13.78
N ILE A 6 -12.05 -37.64 -14.22
CA ILE A 6 -13.19 -37.41 -13.35
C ILE A 6 -14.09 -38.65 -13.45
N LEU A 7 -14.45 -39.23 -12.33
CA LEU A 7 -15.38 -40.32 -12.22
C LEU A 7 -16.67 -39.81 -11.59
N ILE A 8 -17.77 -39.94 -12.30
CA ILE A 8 -19.12 -39.54 -11.81
C ILE A 8 -19.89 -40.82 -11.56
N ASN A 9 -20.39 -40.96 -10.34
CA ASN A 9 -21.31 -42.06 -9.99
C ASN A 9 -22.73 -41.61 -10.36
N GLU A 10 -23.36 -42.27 -11.30
CA GLU A 10 -24.69 -41.93 -11.83
C GLU A 10 -25.81 -42.11 -10.79
N GLU A 11 -25.65 -43.03 -9.81
CA GLU A 11 -26.70 -43.29 -8.82
C GLU A 11 -26.81 -42.16 -7.77
N ASN A 12 -25.71 -41.52 -7.42
CA ASN A 12 -25.70 -40.54 -6.33
C ASN A 12 -25.07 -39.20 -6.71
N ASN A 13 -24.75 -38.98 -7.98
CA ASN A 13 -24.13 -37.78 -8.52
C ASN A 13 -22.79 -37.38 -7.84
N LYS A 14 -22.13 -38.30 -7.15
CA LYS A 14 -20.85 -38.04 -6.50
C LYS A 14 -19.74 -38.08 -7.50
N THR A 15 -18.94 -37.01 -7.50
CA THR A 15 -17.79 -36.83 -8.39
C THR A 15 -16.49 -37.14 -7.64
N LYS A 16 -15.63 -37.99 -8.22
CA LYS A 16 -14.26 -38.22 -7.74
C LYS A 16 -13.26 -37.78 -8.78
N TYR A 17 -12.27 -37.03 -8.32
CA TYR A 17 -11.17 -36.55 -9.15
C TYR A 17 -9.94 -37.46 -8.93
N PHE A 18 -9.34 -37.88 -10.04
CA PHE A 18 -8.08 -38.63 -10.05
C PHE A 18 -7.10 -37.88 -10.92
N SER A 19 -5.88 -37.70 -10.45
CA SER A 19 -4.82 -37.05 -11.21
C SER A 19 -3.49 -37.72 -10.92
N ARG A 20 -2.64 -37.84 -11.92
CA ARG A 20 -1.21 -38.19 -11.76
C ARG A 20 -0.38 -36.99 -11.28
N ASN A 21 -0.94 -35.80 -11.36
CA ASN A 21 -0.32 -34.59 -10.84
C ASN A 21 -0.66 -34.41 -9.35
N LEU A 22 0.09 -33.57 -8.66
CA LEU A 22 -0.13 -33.24 -7.25
C LEU A 22 -1.41 -32.41 -7.08
N VAL A 23 -2.55 -33.10 -6.95
CA VAL A 23 -3.86 -32.47 -6.76
C VAL A 23 -4.43 -32.90 -5.41
N CYS A 24 -4.92 -31.95 -4.65
CA CYS A 24 -5.65 -32.21 -3.43
C CYS A 24 -7.07 -32.72 -3.78
N PRO A 25 -7.44 -33.97 -3.42
CA PRO A 25 -8.74 -34.55 -3.83
C PRO A 25 -9.94 -33.83 -3.21
N SER A 26 -9.78 -33.18 -2.06
CA SER A 26 -10.86 -32.50 -1.34
C SER A 26 -11.08 -31.07 -1.80
N SER A 27 -10.02 -30.34 -2.15
CA SER A 27 -10.11 -28.92 -2.55
C SER A 27 -9.98 -28.67 -4.07
N GLY A 28 -9.52 -29.69 -4.82
CA GLY A 28 -9.21 -29.57 -6.27
C GLY A 28 -7.99 -28.72 -6.58
N ILE A 29 -7.26 -28.24 -5.57
CA ILE A 29 -6.05 -27.42 -5.77
C ILE A 29 -4.95 -28.28 -6.36
N SER A 30 -4.39 -27.83 -7.48
CA SER A 30 -3.29 -28.49 -8.18
C SER A 30 -1.97 -27.80 -7.86
N TYR A 31 -0.96 -28.60 -7.58
CA TYR A 31 0.41 -28.14 -7.35
C TYR A 31 1.32 -28.60 -8.49
N SER A 32 2.19 -27.74 -8.93
CA SER A 32 3.25 -28.10 -9.88
C SER A 32 4.23 -29.08 -9.24
N LYS A 33 4.85 -29.97 -10.04
CA LYS A 33 5.91 -30.84 -9.53
C LYS A 33 7.04 -29.99 -8.94
N PRO A 34 7.48 -30.29 -7.70
CA PRO A 34 8.58 -29.57 -7.09
C PRO A 34 9.88 -29.82 -7.87
N GLU A 35 10.51 -28.74 -8.25
CA GLU A 35 11.82 -28.71 -8.88
C GLU A 35 12.85 -28.15 -7.89
N PRO A 36 14.17 -28.35 -8.08
CA PRO A 36 15.17 -27.75 -7.20
C PRO A 36 15.00 -26.25 -7.00
N ASN A 37 14.59 -25.54 -8.06
CA ASN A 37 14.32 -24.11 -8.04
C ASN A 37 13.12 -23.70 -7.16
N SER A 38 12.20 -24.63 -6.87
CA SER A 38 11.05 -24.38 -5.97
C SER A 38 11.47 -24.27 -4.50
N PHE A 39 12.65 -24.73 -4.16
CA PHE A 39 13.22 -24.69 -2.81
C PHE A 39 14.34 -23.65 -2.65
N SER A 40 14.67 -22.94 -3.72
CA SER A 40 15.74 -21.94 -3.70
C SER A 40 15.16 -20.56 -3.41
N PHE A 41 15.62 -19.92 -2.34
CA PHE A 41 15.26 -18.55 -2.02
C PHE A 41 15.82 -17.51 -3.03
N ASN A 42 16.76 -17.91 -3.90
CA ASN A 42 17.29 -17.09 -4.99
C ASN A 42 16.54 -17.29 -6.32
N SER A 43 15.51 -18.13 -6.33
CA SER A 43 14.72 -18.41 -7.53
C SER A 43 13.33 -17.77 -7.41
N PRO A 44 12.79 -17.15 -8.46
CA PRO A 44 11.43 -16.63 -8.47
C PRO A 44 10.35 -17.67 -8.11
N LYS A 45 10.64 -18.97 -8.30
CA LYS A 45 9.72 -20.07 -7.94
C LYS A 45 9.71 -20.39 -6.45
N GLY A 46 10.82 -20.18 -5.74
CA GLY A 46 10.99 -20.58 -4.34
C GLY A 46 11.18 -19.41 -3.37
N MET A 47 11.42 -18.21 -3.86
CA MET A 47 11.62 -17.03 -3.01
C MET A 47 10.30 -16.54 -2.42
N CYS A 48 10.36 -15.92 -1.25
CA CYS A 48 9.26 -15.14 -0.71
C CYS A 48 9.04 -13.90 -1.57
N LEU A 49 7.82 -13.66 -2.01
CA LEU A 49 7.48 -12.51 -2.87
C LEU A 49 7.59 -11.17 -2.14
N ASP A 50 7.40 -11.16 -0.81
CA ASP A 50 7.49 -9.92 -0.02
C ASP A 50 8.92 -9.45 0.16
N CYS A 51 9.86 -10.37 0.42
CA CYS A 51 11.25 -10.02 0.68
C CYS A 51 12.20 -10.37 -0.48
N ASN A 52 11.68 -10.90 -1.60
CA ASN A 52 12.47 -11.37 -2.74
C ASN A 52 13.65 -12.28 -2.34
N GLY A 53 13.44 -13.13 -1.35
CA GLY A 53 14.47 -14.04 -0.83
C GLY A 53 15.45 -13.42 0.16
N LEU A 54 15.33 -12.15 0.50
CA LEU A 54 16.25 -11.45 1.41
C LEU A 54 16.01 -11.78 2.90
N GLY A 55 14.87 -12.41 3.25
CA GLY A 55 14.51 -12.76 4.63
C GLY A 55 14.05 -11.58 5.50
N THR A 56 14.16 -10.35 4.99
CA THR A 56 13.75 -9.12 5.67
C THR A 56 12.96 -8.22 4.73
N VAL A 57 11.98 -7.50 5.27
CA VAL A 57 11.23 -6.47 4.54
C VAL A 57 11.35 -5.16 5.31
N ASN A 58 11.56 -4.07 4.59
CA ASN A 58 11.53 -2.74 5.16
C ASN A 58 10.08 -2.29 5.27
N LYS A 59 9.66 -1.89 6.48
CA LYS A 59 8.34 -1.30 6.73
C LYS A 59 8.52 0.07 7.34
N ILE A 60 7.70 1.02 6.90
CA ILE A 60 7.73 2.38 7.46
C ILE A 60 7.30 2.33 8.94
N ASN A 61 8.14 2.87 9.81
CA ASN A 61 7.81 3.01 11.22
C ASN A 61 6.93 4.25 11.41
N LEU A 62 5.64 4.03 11.68
CA LEU A 62 4.67 5.11 11.87
C LEU A 62 5.06 6.05 13.02
N GLN A 63 5.69 5.55 14.06
CA GLN A 63 6.18 6.35 15.19
C GLN A 63 7.32 7.30 14.79
N SER A 64 8.11 6.93 13.76
CA SER A 64 9.13 7.84 13.20
C SER A 64 8.52 8.87 12.25
N VAL A 65 7.36 8.57 11.65
CA VAL A 65 6.62 9.47 10.77
C VAL A 65 5.82 10.49 11.58
N ILE A 66 5.14 10.03 12.65
CA ILE A 66 4.34 10.85 13.58
C ILE A 66 4.79 10.54 15.01
N PRO A 67 5.86 11.16 15.48
CA PRO A 67 6.38 10.88 16.82
C PRO A 67 5.49 11.45 17.94
N ASP A 68 4.78 12.54 17.67
CA ASP A 68 3.91 13.23 18.64
C ASP A 68 2.61 13.65 17.96
N THR A 69 1.52 13.02 18.37
CA THR A 69 0.17 13.31 17.86
C THR A 69 -0.45 14.59 18.44
N SER A 70 0.17 15.23 19.42
CA SER A 70 -0.26 16.52 19.95
C SER A 70 0.15 17.68 19.03
N ILE A 71 1.11 17.46 18.13
CA ILE A 71 1.55 18.44 17.16
C ILE A 71 0.62 18.40 15.95
N SER A 72 0.35 19.56 15.36
CA SER A 72 -0.49 19.67 14.16
C SER A 72 0.30 19.37 12.89
N ILE A 73 -0.40 19.00 11.81
CA ILE A 73 0.20 18.84 10.47
C ILE A 73 0.84 20.15 10.01
N HIS A 74 0.17 21.29 10.26
CA HIS A 74 0.69 22.61 9.95
C HIS A 74 2.03 22.90 10.64
N SER A 75 2.21 22.46 11.87
CA SER A 75 3.43 22.67 12.67
C SER A 75 4.50 21.61 12.44
N GLY A 76 4.28 20.65 11.52
CA GLY A 76 5.25 19.62 11.17
C GLY A 76 5.09 18.32 11.95
N GLY A 77 3.90 18.02 12.47
CA GLY A 77 3.62 16.77 13.18
C GLY A 77 3.80 15.50 12.34
N ILE A 78 3.83 15.65 10.99
CA ILE A 78 4.25 14.60 10.06
C ILE A 78 5.66 14.94 9.57
N ILE A 79 6.65 14.31 10.17
CA ILE A 79 8.07 14.64 9.96
C ILE A 79 8.51 14.64 8.49
N PRO A 80 8.14 13.66 7.64
CA PRO A 80 8.58 13.61 6.25
C PRO A 80 8.22 14.82 5.41
N ILE A 81 7.05 15.42 5.65
CA ILE A 81 6.58 16.60 4.91
C ILE A 81 7.01 17.93 5.56
N GLY A 82 7.36 17.87 6.85
CA GLY A 82 7.78 19.05 7.62
C GLY A 82 6.64 20.03 7.94
N SER A 83 7.00 21.25 8.37
CA SER A 83 6.04 22.31 8.64
C SER A 83 5.42 22.86 7.34
N HIS A 84 4.26 23.52 7.50
CA HIS A 84 3.49 24.11 6.39
C HIS A 84 4.37 24.95 5.45
N LYS A 85 4.22 24.67 4.16
CA LYS A 85 4.85 25.41 3.04
C LYS A 85 3.82 25.58 1.94
N ASN A 86 3.99 26.65 1.15
CA ASN A 86 3.16 26.83 -0.04
C ASN A 86 3.64 25.92 -1.20
N ASN A 87 3.48 24.62 -1.00
CA ASN A 87 3.81 23.58 -1.97
C ASN A 87 2.60 22.72 -2.32
N TRP A 88 2.77 21.86 -3.32
CA TRP A 88 1.69 21.04 -3.85
C TRP A 88 1.08 20.08 -2.81
N ILE A 89 1.89 19.45 -1.95
CA ILE A 89 1.38 18.51 -0.96
C ILE A 89 0.48 19.18 0.07
N PHE A 90 0.83 20.40 0.53
CA PHE A 90 -0.02 21.12 1.49
C PHE A 90 -1.33 21.61 0.87
N LYS A 91 -1.36 21.89 -0.45
CA LYS A 91 -2.60 22.17 -1.16
C LYS A 91 -3.53 20.98 -1.21
N GLN A 92 -2.97 19.78 -1.43
CA GLN A 92 -3.73 18.52 -1.38
C GLN A 92 -4.28 18.27 0.02
N LEU A 93 -3.43 18.38 1.05
CA LEU A 93 -3.84 18.23 2.45
C LEU A 93 -4.92 19.23 2.85
N GLN A 94 -4.86 20.46 2.34
CA GLN A 94 -5.90 21.46 2.56
C GLN A 94 -7.24 21.00 1.97
N THR A 95 -7.25 20.47 0.75
CA THR A 95 -8.47 19.94 0.12
C THR A 95 -9.05 18.76 0.90
N ILE A 96 -8.18 17.88 1.42
CA ILE A 96 -8.60 16.77 2.28
C ILE A 96 -9.19 17.31 3.59
N SER A 97 -8.56 18.33 4.21
CA SER A 97 -9.05 18.91 5.45
C SER A 97 -10.44 19.55 5.31
N GLU A 98 -10.68 20.23 4.19
CA GLU A 98 -11.99 20.81 3.88
C GLU A 98 -13.06 19.72 3.68
N ARG A 99 -12.72 18.63 3.00
CA ARG A 99 -13.64 17.51 2.75
C ARG A 99 -14.05 16.77 4.02
N TYR A 100 -13.09 16.56 4.92
CA TYR A 100 -13.30 15.81 6.17
C TYR A 100 -13.57 16.72 7.38
N ASN A 101 -13.73 18.04 7.15
CA ASN A 101 -14.12 19.04 8.15
C ASN A 101 -13.19 19.08 9.37
N PHE A 102 -11.88 19.24 9.14
CA PHE A 102 -10.87 19.47 10.17
C PHE A 102 -9.90 20.57 9.72
N ASP A 103 -9.14 21.19 10.64
CA ASP A 103 -8.10 22.17 10.30
C ASP A 103 -6.70 21.50 10.38
N LEU A 104 -5.83 21.82 9.41
CA LEU A 104 -4.43 21.37 9.43
C LEU A 104 -3.66 21.88 10.68
N LYS A 105 -4.19 22.88 11.37
CA LYS A 105 -3.66 23.40 12.63
C LYS A 105 -4.14 22.61 13.86
N ASP A 106 -5.15 21.76 13.71
CA ASP A 106 -5.58 20.88 14.78
C ASP A 106 -4.51 19.85 15.10
N PRO A 107 -4.34 19.47 16.38
CA PRO A 107 -3.48 18.35 16.75
C PRO A 107 -3.90 17.07 16.01
N ILE A 108 -2.92 16.26 15.58
CA ILE A 108 -3.17 15.03 14.82
C ILE A 108 -4.14 14.09 15.56
N ASN A 109 -4.08 14.04 16.90
CA ASN A 109 -4.99 13.22 17.69
C ASN A 109 -6.47 13.66 17.66
N LYS A 110 -6.76 14.87 17.18
CA LYS A 110 -8.13 15.38 16.99
C LYS A 110 -8.66 15.19 15.57
N ILE A 111 -7.79 14.85 14.63
CA ILE A 111 -8.17 14.59 13.23
C ILE A 111 -9.04 13.32 13.18
N PRO A 112 -10.15 13.33 12.41
CA PRO A 112 -10.96 12.13 12.21
C PRO A 112 -10.11 10.97 11.69
N LYS A 113 -10.28 9.77 12.25
CA LYS A 113 -9.47 8.58 11.88
C LYS A 113 -9.51 8.28 10.38
N ILE A 114 -10.68 8.46 9.74
CA ILE A 114 -10.85 8.27 8.30
C ILE A 114 -9.99 9.27 7.51
N ALA A 115 -9.97 10.53 7.94
CA ALA A 115 -9.16 11.55 7.28
C ALA A 115 -7.66 11.27 7.46
N LEU A 116 -7.25 10.86 8.67
CA LEU A 116 -5.86 10.50 8.94
C LEU A 116 -5.43 9.28 8.12
N ASP A 117 -6.30 8.29 7.97
CA ASP A 117 -6.03 7.12 7.13
C ASP A 117 -5.84 7.51 5.66
N VAL A 118 -6.71 8.37 5.12
CA VAL A 118 -6.55 8.91 3.76
C VAL A 118 -5.22 9.68 3.62
N ILE A 119 -4.85 10.49 4.60
CA ILE A 119 -3.58 11.24 4.59
C ILE A 119 -2.39 10.28 4.58
N LEU A 120 -2.43 9.22 5.37
CA LEU A 120 -1.31 8.29 5.51
C LEU A 120 -1.23 7.29 4.36
N ASN A 121 -2.34 6.64 4.04
CA ASN A 121 -2.40 5.50 3.12
C ASN A 121 -2.93 5.85 1.73
N GLY A 122 -3.43 7.06 1.55
CA GLY A 122 -4.16 7.43 0.34
C GLY A 122 -5.60 6.98 0.37
N GLY A 123 -6.33 7.28 -0.70
CA GLY A 123 -7.72 6.88 -0.87
C GLY A 123 -8.05 6.67 -2.34
N ASN A 124 -9.13 5.94 -2.61
CA ASN A 124 -9.66 5.78 -3.97
C ASN A 124 -10.50 7.00 -4.42
N GLU A 125 -10.39 8.11 -3.71
CA GLU A 125 -11.16 9.30 -3.98
C GLU A 125 -10.35 10.34 -4.75
N THR A 126 -10.93 10.87 -5.80
CA THR A 126 -10.34 11.96 -6.57
C THR A 126 -10.62 13.29 -5.88
N PHE A 127 -9.57 14.05 -5.61
CA PHE A 127 -9.66 15.39 -5.02
C PHE A 127 -9.44 16.46 -6.07
N SER A 128 -10.27 17.53 -6.02
CA SER A 128 -10.10 18.67 -6.91
C SER A 128 -9.26 19.74 -6.22
N VAL A 129 -8.03 19.92 -6.68
CA VAL A 129 -7.10 20.93 -6.14
C VAL A 129 -7.03 22.13 -7.05
N GLU A 130 -7.19 23.33 -6.48
CA GLU A 130 -7.04 24.58 -7.20
C GLU A 130 -5.61 25.10 -7.13
N SER A 131 -5.05 25.43 -8.27
CA SER A 131 -3.75 26.11 -8.34
C SER A 131 -3.89 27.43 -9.08
N LYS A 132 -3.48 28.51 -8.42
CA LYS A 132 -3.40 29.85 -9.02
C LYS A 132 -1.98 30.09 -9.51
N THR A 133 -1.82 30.22 -10.83
CA THR A 133 -0.55 30.54 -11.45
C THR A 133 -0.77 31.67 -12.47
N LEU A 134 -0.03 32.74 -12.36
CA LEU A 134 -0.11 33.92 -13.27
C LEU A 134 -1.54 34.49 -13.42
N GLY A 135 -2.33 34.54 -12.32
CA GLY A 135 -3.69 35.07 -12.35
C GLY A 135 -4.76 34.11 -12.89
N LEU A 136 -4.38 32.94 -13.36
CA LEU A 136 -5.30 31.89 -13.83
C LEU A 136 -5.50 30.84 -12.75
N THR A 137 -6.75 30.54 -12.41
CA THR A 137 -7.11 29.42 -11.53
C THR A 137 -7.32 28.18 -12.37
N ARG A 138 -6.54 27.13 -12.13
CA ARG A 138 -6.72 25.82 -12.75
C ARG A 138 -7.14 24.82 -11.69
N LYS A 139 -8.14 23.99 -12.02
CA LYS A 139 -8.56 22.85 -11.20
C LYS A 139 -7.91 21.59 -11.73
N TYR A 140 -7.31 20.83 -10.83
CA TYR A 140 -6.71 19.54 -11.14
C TYR A 140 -7.44 18.48 -10.31
N ASN A 141 -7.92 17.46 -10.97
CA ASN A 141 -8.39 16.25 -10.30
C ASN A 141 -7.18 15.36 -10.06
N ILE A 142 -6.95 15.01 -8.80
CA ILE A 142 -5.83 14.18 -8.39
C ILE A 142 -6.31 13.06 -7.48
N ASP A 143 -5.68 11.93 -7.64
CA ASP A 143 -5.76 10.83 -6.70
C ASP A 143 -4.63 11.00 -5.68
N PHE A 144 -4.98 11.15 -4.41
CA PHE A 144 -3.98 11.33 -3.38
C PHE A 144 -3.41 9.97 -2.99
N GLU A 145 -2.16 9.75 -3.34
CA GLU A 145 -1.45 8.47 -3.12
C GLU A 145 -1.26 8.13 -1.64
N GLY A 146 -1.19 9.13 -0.77
CA GLY A 146 -0.85 8.96 0.63
C GLY A 146 0.63 9.21 0.95
N ILE A 147 0.90 9.57 2.19
CA ILE A 147 2.27 9.92 2.61
C ILE A 147 3.13 8.67 2.74
N LEU A 148 2.59 7.56 3.24
CA LEU A 148 3.35 6.31 3.43
C LEU A 148 3.74 5.66 2.09
N PRO A 149 2.82 5.48 1.12
CA PRO A 149 3.19 5.02 -0.23
C PRO A 149 4.22 5.93 -0.90
N PHE A 150 4.06 7.25 -0.78
CA PHE A 150 5.05 8.20 -1.31
C PHE A 150 6.44 8.01 -0.69
N ILE A 151 6.55 7.82 0.63
CA ILE A 151 7.82 7.53 1.30
C ILE A 151 8.38 6.19 0.80
N GLN A 152 7.54 5.17 0.65
CA GLN A 152 7.95 3.85 0.19
C GLN A 152 8.48 3.88 -1.25
N SER A 153 7.83 4.62 -2.15
CA SER A 153 8.32 4.78 -3.52
C SER A 153 9.67 5.49 -3.54
N GLN A 154 9.82 6.57 -2.78
CA GLN A 154 11.09 7.29 -2.66
C GLN A 154 12.20 6.44 -2.03
N PHE A 155 11.86 5.55 -1.08
CA PHE A 155 12.82 4.61 -0.51
C PHE A 155 13.33 3.62 -1.56
N ASN A 156 12.44 3.10 -2.40
CA ASN A 156 12.77 2.14 -3.44
C ASN A 156 13.60 2.78 -4.58
N GLU A 157 13.29 4.03 -4.92
CA GLU A 157 13.92 4.74 -6.04
C GLU A 157 15.25 5.41 -5.68
N ASN A 158 15.32 6.02 -4.52
CA ASN A 158 16.39 6.98 -4.18
C ASN A 158 17.12 6.58 -2.92
N HIS A 159 17.62 5.55 -2.60
CA HIS A 159 18.45 5.16 -1.43
C HIS A 159 18.96 6.30 -0.52
N SER A 160 18.23 7.42 -0.44
CA SER A 160 18.59 8.61 0.33
C SER A 160 18.67 8.28 1.83
N SER A 161 19.76 8.69 2.47
CA SER A 161 19.97 8.51 3.91
C SER A 161 18.88 9.16 4.78
N ARG A 162 18.21 10.21 4.26
CA ARG A 162 17.10 10.89 4.94
C ARG A 162 15.86 9.99 4.98
N ILE A 163 15.56 9.28 3.91
CA ILE A 163 14.39 8.41 3.79
C ILE A 163 14.58 7.14 4.60
N LYS A 164 15.82 6.61 4.67
CA LYS A 164 16.17 5.45 5.49
C LYS A 164 15.89 5.61 6.99
N ARG A 165 15.70 6.84 7.49
CA ARG A 165 15.33 7.06 8.90
C ARG A 165 13.87 6.74 9.21
N TRP A 166 13.01 6.64 8.19
CA TRP A 166 11.57 6.43 8.38
C TRP A 166 11.11 5.00 8.02
N ALA A 167 12.02 4.20 7.42
CA ALA A 167 11.80 2.80 7.04
C ALA A 167 12.26 1.81 8.10
#